data_d6623be573630d0a6d3b89884bfd996e
#
_entry.id   d6623be573630d0a6d3b89884bfd996e
#
_cell.length_a   1.000
_cell.length_b   1.000
_cell.length_c   1.000
_cell.angle_alpha   90.00
_cell.angle_beta   90.00
_cell.angle_gamma   90.00
#
_symmetry.space_group_name_H-M   'P 1'
#
loop_
_entity.id
_entity.type
_entity.pdbx_description
1 polymer ?
#
loop_
_entity_poly.entity_id
_entity_poly.type
_entity_poly.pdbx_seq_one_letter_code
_entity_poly.pdbx_strand_id
1 'polypeptide(L)'
;MAKEKFVRDKPHLNVGTIGHVDHGKTTLTAAITEVLAKKGLADYIPFDQIDKAPEEKERGITIAIAHVEYKTDNRHYAHVDCPGHADYVKNMITGAAQMDGAVIVVSASDGPMPQTREHILLARQVGVPKIIVFMNKCDMVDDPELLDLVELEVRELLSKYEFPGDDIPVVRGSALQALENPEDEEKTKCIWDLMAALDDYFPVPERPVDKDFLMPIEDIFSISGRGTVATGRIETGVIKVGEEVEIVGFRPTEKTTVTGVEMFRKLLDDGQAGDNVGLLLRGTKRDDIERGQVLAKPKSITPHTKFKAEVYVLSKDEGGRHTPFFNGYRPQFYFRTTDVTGVCTLPSGIEMVMPGDNVTMDIELITPVAMAKELRFAIREGGRTVGAGVVSEITE
;
A
#
# COMPACT_ATOMS: atom_id res chain seq x y z
N MET A 1 -0.10 19.24 26.90
CA MET A 1 -1.14 18.24 27.22
C MET A 1 -0.51 16.86 27.08
N ALA A 2 -0.81 15.90 27.95
CA ALA A 2 -0.38 14.52 27.81
C ALA A 2 -1.06 13.94 26.55
N LYS A 3 -0.32 13.22 25.72
CA LYS A 3 -0.92 12.52 24.57
C LYS A 3 -1.86 11.42 25.06
N GLU A 4 -2.94 11.24 24.35
CA GLU A 4 -3.92 10.19 24.62
C GLU A 4 -3.31 8.81 24.37
N LYS A 5 -3.75 7.79 25.12
CA LYS A 5 -3.33 6.40 24.92
C LYS A 5 -4.26 5.73 23.94
N PHE A 6 -3.70 5.00 22.96
CA PHE A 6 -4.50 4.18 22.05
C PHE A 6 -5.03 2.95 22.78
N VAL A 7 -6.30 2.64 22.60
CA VAL A 7 -6.95 1.46 23.19
C VAL A 7 -7.33 0.50 22.06
N ARG A 8 -6.82 -0.71 22.12
CA ARG A 8 -7.17 -1.80 21.18
C ARG A 8 -8.46 -2.48 21.65
N ASP A 9 -9.60 -1.88 21.34
CA ASP A 9 -10.93 -2.39 21.71
C ASP A 9 -11.61 -3.20 20.58
N LYS A 10 -11.13 -3.08 19.36
CA LYS A 10 -11.68 -3.70 18.15
C LYS A 10 -10.59 -4.31 17.28
N PRO A 11 -10.91 -5.33 16.45
CA PRO A 11 -9.99 -5.81 15.42
C PRO A 11 -9.54 -4.66 14.52
N HIS A 12 -8.23 -4.61 14.22
CA HIS A 12 -7.61 -3.58 13.40
C HIS A 12 -7.35 -4.09 11.98
N LEU A 13 -7.79 -3.32 10.97
CA LEU A 13 -7.54 -3.58 9.55
C LEU A 13 -6.95 -2.36 8.88
N ASN A 14 -6.01 -2.61 7.96
CA ASN A 14 -5.49 -1.62 7.04
C ASN A 14 -6.22 -1.75 5.71
N VAL A 15 -6.95 -0.73 5.34
CA VAL A 15 -7.61 -0.63 4.04
C VAL A 15 -7.09 0.57 3.29
N GLY A 16 -7.33 0.66 1.99
CA GLY A 16 -6.94 1.86 1.29
C GLY A 16 -7.63 2.01 -0.05
N THR A 17 -7.62 3.24 -0.55
CA THR A 17 -8.15 3.61 -1.85
C THR A 17 -7.08 3.53 -2.92
N ILE A 18 -7.38 2.82 -4.01
CA ILE A 18 -6.57 2.72 -5.23
C ILE A 18 -7.45 3.03 -6.45
N GLY A 19 -6.85 3.30 -7.59
CA GLY A 19 -7.57 3.60 -8.84
C GLY A 19 -7.01 4.80 -9.58
N HIS A 20 -7.62 5.13 -10.70
CA HIS A 20 -7.16 6.18 -11.61
C HIS A 20 -7.14 7.58 -10.96
N VAL A 21 -6.31 8.49 -11.48
CA VAL A 21 -6.35 9.91 -11.12
C VAL A 21 -7.76 10.47 -11.43
N ASP A 22 -8.22 11.43 -10.65
CA ASP A 22 -9.54 12.08 -10.79
C ASP A 22 -10.79 11.19 -10.64
N HIS A 23 -10.63 9.91 -10.28
CA HIS A 23 -11.77 9.05 -9.94
C HIS A 23 -12.37 9.32 -8.55
N GLY A 24 -11.75 10.21 -7.75
CA GLY A 24 -12.28 10.69 -6.47
C GLY A 24 -11.89 9.88 -5.25
N LYS A 25 -10.69 9.27 -5.23
CA LYS A 25 -10.15 8.52 -4.07
C LYS A 25 -10.07 9.38 -2.82
N THR A 26 -9.39 10.51 -2.90
CA THR A 26 -9.22 11.44 -1.77
C THR A 26 -10.55 12.07 -1.36
N THR A 27 -11.46 12.34 -2.33
CA THR A 27 -12.82 12.78 -2.03
C THR A 27 -13.59 11.72 -1.24
N LEU A 28 -13.46 10.45 -1.62
CA LEU A 28 -14.07 9.33 -0.88
C LEU A 28 -13.51 9.22 0.53
N THR A 29 -12.19 9.33 0.68
CA THR A 29 -11.52 9.31 1.98
C THR A 29 -12.01 10.46 2.89
N ALA A 30 -12.16 11.68 2.34
CA ALA A 30 -12.72 12.81 3.07
C ALA A 30 -14.20 12.58 3.44
N ALA A 31 -15.00 12.04 2.51
CA ALA A 31 -16.42 11.75 2.74
C ALA A 31 -16.61 10.69 3.85
N ILE A 32 -15.78 9.64 3.86
CA ILE A 32 -15.80 8.63 4.93
C ILE A 32 -15.56 9.29 6.28
N THR A 33 -14.49 10.11 6.41
CA THR A 33 -14.18 10.74 7.70
C THR A 33 -15.26 11.73 8.14
N GLU A 34 -15.85 12.50 7.22
CA GLU A 34 -16.92 13.47 7.54
C GLU A 34 -18.21 12.78 7.99
N VAL A 35 -18.68 11.78 7.21
CA VAL A 35 -19.93 11.06 7.52
C VAL A 35 -19.81 10.29 8.83
N LEU A 36 -18.68 9.63 9.08
CA LEU A 36 -18.45 8.88 10.31
C LEU A 36 -18.24 9.81 11.51
N ALA A 37 -17.65 10.98 11.32
CA ALA A 37 -17.48 11.97 12.38
C ALA A 37 -18.83 12.43 12.97
N LYS A 38 -19.90 12.52 12.16
CA LYS A 38 -21.25 12.83 12.65
C LYS A 38 -21.80 11.80 13.65
N LYS A 39 -21.27 10.58 13.64
CA LYS A 39 -21.62 9.52 14.58
C LYS A 39 -20.54 9.31 15.66
N GLY A 40 -19.48 10.15 15.71
CA GLY A 40 -18.36 10.00 16.64
C GLY A 40 -17.46 8.78 16.36
N LEU A 41 -17.46 8.30 15.13
CA LEU A 41 -16.70 7.13 14.68
C LEU A 41 -15.38 7.48 13.98
N ALA A 42 -15.15 8.76 13.72
CA ALA A 42 -13.93 9.30 13.13
C ALA A 42 -13.70 10.76 13.58
N ASP A 43 -12.48 11.25 13.36
CA ASP A 43 -12.21 12.69 13.32
C ASP A 43 -12.29 13.14 11.86
N TYR A 44 -13.07 14.17 11.57
CA TYR A 44 -13.15 14.71 10.22
C TYR A 44 -11.82 15.28 9.76
N ILE A 45 -11.35 14.85 8.60
CA ILE A 45 -10.14 15.36 7.94
C ILE A 45 -10.55 15.94 6.59
N PRO A 46 -10.50 17.28 6.43
CA PRO A 46 -10.82 17.94 5.16
C PRO A 46 -9.89 17.49 4.03
N PHE A 47 -10.38 17.55 2.80
CA PHE A 47 -9.64 17.17 1.59
C PHE A 47 -8.24 17.83 1.53
N ASP A 48 -8.15 19.14 1.81
CA ASP A 48 -6.92 19.91 1.80
C ASP A 48 -5.95 19.58 2.96
N GLN A 49 -6.39 18.77 3.92
CA GLN A 49 -5.58 18.22 4.99
C GLN A 49 -5.17 16.76 4.76
N ILE A 50 -5.79 16.08 3.81
CA ILE A 50 -5.34 14.79 3.29
C ILE A 50 -4.19 15.05 2.32
N ASP A 51 -4.43 15.84 1.27
CA ASP A 51 -3.42 16.34 0.33
C ASP A 51 -2.77 17.62 0.88
N LYS A 52 -1.66 17.46 1.61
CA LYS A 52 -1.04 18.56 2.40
C LYS A 52 0.07 19.29 1.68
N ALA A 53 0.80 18.59 0.80
CA ALA A 53 1.96 19.16 0.13
C ALA A 53 1.56 20.33 -0.78
N PRO A 54 2.37 21.40 -0.86
CA PRO A 54 2.09 22.50 -1.78
C PRO A 54 1.90 22.06 -3.23
N GLU A 55 2.70 21.09 -3.69
CA GLU A 55 2.60 20.52 -5.03
C GLU A 55 1.30 19.73 -5.25
N GLU A 56 0.77 19.04 -4.22
CA GLU A 56 -0.52 18.34 -4.27
C GLU A 56 -1.65 19.34 -4.48
N LYS A 57 -1.62 20.45 -3.73
CA LYS A 57 -2.62 21.52 -3.83
C LYS A 57 -2.57 22.26 -5.15
N GLU A 58 -1.36 22.51 -5.67
CA GLU A 58 -1.16 23.22 -6.95
C GLU A 58 -1.62 22.37 -8.13
N ARG A 59 -1.35 21.07 -8.10
CA ARG A 59 -1.69 20.14 -9.19
C ARG A 59 -3.04 19.50 -9.05
N GLY A 60 -3.67 19.56 -7.88
CA GLY A 60 -4.94 18.89 -7.57
C GLY A 60 -4.86 17.35 -7.59
N ILE A 61 -3.67 16.78 -7.33
CA ILE A 61 -3.43 15.34 -7.35
C ILE A 61 -2.69 14.89 -6.08
N THR A 62 -3.03 13.72 -5.57
CA THR A 62 -2.33 13.08 -4.45
C THR A 62 -0.95 12.59 -4.91
N ILE A 63 0.10 12.98 -4.20
CA ILE A 63 1.49 12.59 -4.46
C ILE A 63 1.99 11.64 -3.38
N ALA A 64 1.83 12.02 -2.11
CA ALA A 64 2.23 11.25 -0.96
C ALA A 64 1.10 10.34 -0.47
N ILE A 65 1.46 9.30 0.25
CA ILE A 65 0.47 8.45 0.94
C ILE A 65 -0.07 9.23 2.14
N ALA A 66 -1.39 9.27 2.28
CA ALA A 66 -2.03 9.80 3.48
C ALA A 66 -2.68 8.68 4.29
N HIS A 67 -2.63 8.82 5.62
CA HIS A 67 -3.24 7.87 6.53
C HIS A 67 -4.29 8.57 7.37
N VAL A 68 -5.50 8.00 7.39
CA VAL A 68 -6.60 8.43 8.26
C VAL A 68 -7.12 7.25 9.08
N GLU A 69 -7.75 7.51 10.23
CA GLU A 69 -8.36 6.47 11.06
C GLU A 69 -9.86 6.69 11.18
N TYR A 70 -10.61 5.60 11.23
CA TYR A 70 -12.03 5.59 11.54
C TYR A 70 -12.45 4.24 12.12
N LYS A 71 -13.67 4.18 12.65
CA LYS A 71 -14.24 2.98 13.28
C LYS A 71 -15.62 2.68 12.70
N THR A 72 -15.96 1.41 12.70
CA THR A 72 -17.35 0.93 12.66
C THR A 72 -17.72 0.38 14.03
N ASP A 73 -18.92 -0.16 14.18
CA ASP A 73 -19.28 -0.86 15.41
C ASP A 73 -18.43 -2.11 15.65
N ASN A 74 -17.92 -2.71 14.58
CA ASN A 74 -17.22 -4.00 14.59
C ASN A 74 -15.70 -3.86 14.57
N ARG A 75 -15.14 -2.81 13.91
CA ARG A 75 -13.72 -2.74 13.57
C ARG A 75 -13.12 -1.34 13.70
N HIS A 76 -11.80 -1.30 13.83
CA HIS A 76 -10.97 -0.11 13.67
C HIS A 76 -10.20 -0.18 12.36
N TYR A 77 -10.24 0.87 11.57
CA TYR A 77 -9.58 0.96 10.26
C TYR A 77 -8.48 2.02 10.26
N ALA A 78 -7.30 1.63 9.77
CA ALA A 78 -6.32 2.55 9.22
C ALA A 78 -6.56 2.60 7.72
N HIS A 79 -6.85 3.77 7.18
CA HIS A 79 -7.12 3.96 5.76
C HIS A 79 -5.95 4.67 5.09
N VAL A 80 -5.46 4.07 4.03
CA VAL A 80 -4.33 4.52 3.22
C VAL A 80 -4.86 5.14 1.93
N ASP A 81 -4.77 6.45 1.78
CA ASP A 81 -5.11 7.11 0.51
C ASP A 81 -3.89 7.10 -0.41
N CYS A 82 -4.01 6.41 -1.55
CA CYS A 82 -2.92 6.22 -2.50
C CYS A 82 -3.00 7.18 -3.68
N PRO A 83 -1.84 7.67 -4.18
CA PRO A 83 -1.81 8.46 -5.40
C PRO A 83 -2.35 7.67 -6.60
N GLY A 84 -3.04 8.37 -7.52
CA GLY A 84 -3.59 7.79 -8.74
C GLY A 84 -2.73 7.98 -9.97
N HIS A 85 -1.81 8.95 -9.97
CA HIS A 85 -1.01 9.33 -11.13
C HIS A 85 0.16 8.37 -11.36
N ALA A 86 0.44 8.07 -12.63
CA ALA A 86 1.49 7.13 -13.04
C ALA A 86 2.90 7.48 -12.52
N ASP A 87 3.22 8.77 -12.37
CA ASP A 87 4.52 9.22 -11.87
C ASP A 87 4.75 8.83 -10.40
N TYR A 88 3.69 8.58 -9.63
CA TYR A 88 3.74 8.27 -8.19
C TYR A 88 3.45 6.81 -7.85
N VAL A 89 3.54 5.93 -8.83
CA VAL A 89 3.30 4.48 -8.67
C VAL A 89 4.16 3.87 -7.56
N LYS A 90 5.38 4.37 -7.33
CA LYS A 90 6.22 3.95 -6.21
C LYS A 90 5.51 4.13 -4.85
N ASN A 91 4.85 5.27 -4.65
CA ASN A 91 4.08 5.54 -3.44
C ASN A 91 2.82 4.66 -3.38
N MET A 92 2.16 4.45 -4.54
CA MET A 92 1.02 3.54 -4.63
C MET A 92 1.41 2.11 -4.23
N ILE A 93 2.52 1.57 -4.74
CA ILE A 93 3.02 0.23 -4.37
C ILE A 93 3.29 0.14 -2.87
N THR A 94 3.95 1.16 -2.31
CA THR A 94 4.23 1.24 -0.86
C THR A 94 2.95 1.25 -0.04
N GLY A 95 1.94 2.03 -0.45
CA GLY A 95 0.64 2.07 0.22
C GLY A 95 -0.11 0.74 0.10
N ALA A 96 -0.17 0.17 -1.11
CA ALA A 96 -0.86 -1.10 -1.36
C ALA A 96 -0.25 -2.27 -0.57
N ALA A 97 1.08 -2.30 -0.39
CA ALA A 97 1.75 -3.33 0.40
C ALA A 97 1.36 -3.33 1.90
N GLN A 98 0.77 -2.24 2.39
CA GLN A 98 0.29 -2.11 3.76
C GLN A 98 -1.14 -2.62 3.95
N MET A 99 -1.91 -2.81 2.87
CA MET A 99 -3.34 -3.06 2.94
C MET A 99 -3.66 -4.52 3.24
N ASP A 100 -4.64 -4.73 4.11
CA ASP A 100 -5.32 -6.01 4.34
C ASP A 100 -6.48 -6.19 3.36
N GLY A 101 -6.90 -5.11 2.71
CA GLY A 101 -7.88 -5.07 1.65
C GLY A 101 -7.87 -3.70 0.95
N ALA A 102 -8.22 -3.65 -0.32
CA ALA A 102 -8.25 -2.41 -1.10
C ALA A 102 -9.66 -2.05 -1.57
N VAL A 103 -9.95 -0.77 -1.65
CA VAL A 103 -11.13 -0.21 -2.32
C VAL A 103 -10.67 0.37 -3.66
N ILE A 104 -11.03 -0.28 -4.76
CA ILE A 104 -10.81 0.27 -6.09
C ILE A 104 -11.90 1.29 -6.42
N VAL A 105 -11.49 2.54 -6.63
CA VAL A 105 -12.42 3.63 -6.97
C VAL A 105 -12.44 3.81 -8.48
N VAL A 106 -13.62 3.66 -9.08
CA VAL A 106 -13.85 3.79 -10.52
C VAL A 106 -14.93 4.84 -10.76
N SER A 107 -14.67 5.81 -11.61
CA SER A 107 -15.68 6.77 -12.03
C SER A 107 -16.73 6.09 -12.93
N ALA A 108 -18.01 6.24 -12.60
CA ALA A 108 -19.11 5.72 -13.41
C ALA A 108 -19.19 6.35 -14.80
N SER A 109 -18.73 7.62 -14.95
CA SER A 109 -18.71 8.31 -16.24
C SER A 109 -17.58 7.88 -17.16
N ASP A 110 -16.45 7.44 -16.60
CA ASP A 110 -15.22 7.17 -17.36
C ASP A 110 -14.92 5.67 -17.50
N GLY A 111 -15.46 4.85 -16.60
CA GLY A 111 -15.16 3.42 -16.52
C GLY A 111 -13.71 3.12 -16.05
N PRO A 112 -13.24 1.88 -16.22
CA PRO A 112 -11.89 1.50 -15.82
C PRO A 112 -10.84 2.05 -16.79
N MET A 113 -10.02 2.96 -16.31
CA MET A 113 -8.97 3.69 -17.02
C MET A 113 -7.58 2.96 -16.89
N PRO A 114 -6.53 3.38 -17.62
CA PRO A 114 -5.24 2.69 -17.60
C PRO A 114 -4.63 2.48 -16.21
N GLN A 115 -4.64 3.49 -15.33
CA GLN A 115 -4.12 3.31 -13.97
C GLN A 115 -5.02 2.42 -13.11
N THR A 116 -6.33 2.31 -13.39
CA THR A 116 -7.20 1.32 -12.73
C THR A 116 -6.66 -0.09 -12.96
N ARG A 117 -6.30 -0.41 -14.20
CA ARG A 117 -5.70 -1.71 -14.58
C ARG A 117 -4.36 -1.94 -13.90
N GLU A 118 -3.47 -0.94 -13.94
CA GLU A 118 -2.16 -1.01 -13.30
C GLU A 118 -2.27 -1.19 -11.78
N HIS A 119 -3.19 -0.48 -11.12
CA HIS A 119 -3.37 -0.57 -9.67
C HIS A 119 -3.94 -1.93 -9.23
N ILE A 120 -4.85 -2.54 -9.99
CA ILE A 120 -5.35 -3.88 -9.71
C ILE A 120 -4.21 -4.90 -9.85
N LEU A 121 -3.43 -4.81 -10.92
CA LEU A 121 -2.26 -5.66 -11.14
C LEU A 121 -1.25 -5.54 -9.99
N LEU A 122 -0.89 -4.32 -9.61
CA LEU A 122 0.05 -4.06 -8.53
C LEU A 122 -0.47 -4.54 -7.18
N ALA A 123 -1.75 -4.31 -6.87
CA ALA A 123 -2.39 -4.83 -5.67
C ALA A 123 -2.27 -6.37 -5.59
N ARG A 124 -2.49 -7.06 -6.71
CA ARG A 124 -2.30 -8.52 -6.79
C ARG A 124 -0.85 -8.91 -6.52
N GLN A 125 0.11 -8.20 -7.10
CA GLN A 125 1.54 -8.50 -6.98
C GLN A 125 2.07 -8.28 -5.55
N VAL A 126 1.66 -7.20 -4.88
CA VAL A 126 2.06 -6.94 -3.49
C VAL A 126 1.30 -7.79 -2.47
N GLY A 127 0.32 -8.58 -2.95
CA GLY A 127 -0.38 -9.55 -2.13
C GLY A 127 -1.60 -9.02 -1.39
N VAL A 128 -2.25 -7.95 -1.88
CA VAL A 128 -3.55 -7.52 -1.36
C VAL A 128 -4.55 -8.67 -1.53
N PRO A 129 -5.13 -9.19 -0.43
CA PRO A 129 -5.87 -10.44 -0.52
C PRO A 129 -7.28 -10.28 -1.12
N LYS A 130 -7.90 -9.11 -0.93
CA LYS A 130 -9.26 -8.83 -1.38
C LYS A 130 -9.43 -7.37 -1.81
N ILE A 131 -10.34 -7.16 -2.77
CA ILE A 131 -10.72 -5.85 -3.30
C ILE A 131 -12.24 -5.67 -3.17
N ILE A 132 -12.69 -4.46 -2.86
CA ILE A 132 -14.06 -3.98 -2.98
C ILE A 132 -14.07 -2.90 -4.05
N VAL A 133 -15.13 -2.78 -4.81
CA VAL A 133 -15.31 -1.71 -5.81
C VAL A 133 -16.19 -0.62 -5.23
N PHE A 134 -15.73 0.63 -5.31
CA PHE A 134 -16.58 1.80 -5.14
C PHE A 134 -16.75 2.50 -6.49
N MET A 135 -17.93 2.36 -7.10
CA MET A 135 -18.29 3.05 -8.32
C MET A 135 -18.75 4.46 -7.97
N ASN A 136 -17.85 5.41 -8.19
CA ASN A 136 -18.03 6.82 -7.81
C ASN A 136 -18.65 7.65 -8.93
N LYS A 137 -19.12 8.85 -8.61
CA LYS A 137 -19.74 9.82 -9.55
C LYS A 137 -21.00 9.28 -10.26
N CYS A 138 -21.76 8.40 -9.61
CA CYS A 138 -23.01 7.89 -10.16
C CYS A 138 -24.06 8.99 -10.38
N ASP A 139 -23.96 10.10 -9.68
CA ASP A 139 -24.76 11.31 -9.87
C ASP A 139 -24.57 12.01 -11.23
N MET A 140 -23.51 11.68 -11.96
CA MET A 140 -23.20 12.21 -13.28
C MET A 140 -23.72 11.33 -14.43
N VAL A 141 -24.35 10.20 -14.13
CA VAL A 141 -24.81 9.22 -15.10
C VAL A 141 -26.32 8.99 -14.91
N ASP A 142 -27.12 9.48 -15.86
CA ASP A 142 -28.59 9.37 -15.81
C ASP A 142 -29.09 7.99 -16.26
N ASP A 143 -28.30 7.26 -17.06
CA ASP A 143 -28.69 5.98 -17.64
C ASP A 143 -28.25 4.81 -16.76
N PRO A 144 -29.16 4.06 -16.13
CA PRO A 144 -28.81 2.90 -15.32
C PRO A 144 -28.09 1.78 -16.09
N GLU A 145 -28.34 1.62 -17.40
CA GLU A 145 -27.69 0.61 -18.23
C GLU A 145 -26.18 0.88 -18.37
N LEU A 146 -25.77 2.16 -18.38
CA LEU A 146 -24.36 2.54 -18.37
C LEU A 146 -23.69 2.16 -17.06
N LEU A 147 -24.36 2.31 -15.92
CA LEU A 147 -23.82 1.87 -14.63
C LEU A 147 -23.61 0.36 -14.59
N ASP A 148 -24.56 -0.40 -15.14
CA ASP A 148 -24.45 -1.86 -15.21
C ASP A 148 -23.31 -2.29 -16.15
N LEU A 149 -23.11 -1.59 -17.26
CA LEU A 149 -22.02 -1.85 -18.19
C LEU A 149 -20.65 -1.58 -17.56
N VAL A 150 -20.48 -0.46 -16.86
CA VAL A 150 -19.23 -0.14 -16.16
C VAL A 150 -18.95 -1.16 -15.06
N GLU A 151 -19.96 -1.59 -14.32
CA GLU A 151 -19.81 -2.65 -13.31
C GLU A 151 -19.31 -3.95 -13.93
N LEU A 152 -19.92 -4.37 -15.05
CA LEU A 152 -19.52 -5.57 -15.78
C LEU A 152 -18.06 -5.49 -16.22
N GLU A 153 -17.64 -4.35 -16.79
CA GLU A 153 -16.28 -4.12 -17.27
C GLU A 153 -15.25 -4.19 -16.11
N VAL A 154 -15.61 -3.64 -14.95
CA VAL A 154 -14.75 -3.73 -13.75
C VAL A 154 -14.65 -5.16 -13.24
N ARG A 155 -15.76 -5.93 -13.21
CA ARG A 155 -15.79 -7.33 -12.79
C ARG A 155 -14.96 -8.22 -13.71
N GLU A 156 -15.06 -8.04 -15.04
CA GLU A 156 -14.23 -8.73 -16.02
C GLU A 156 -12.76 -8.41 -15.83
N LEU A 157 -12.43 -7.14 -15.60
CA LEU A 157 -11.07 -6.69 -15.34
C LEU A 157 -10.48 -7.33 -14.07
N LEU A 158 -11.23 -7.38 -12.98
CA LEU A 158 -10.82 -8.02 -11.73
C LEU A 158 -10.60 -9.52 -11.93
N SER A 159 -11.51 -10.20 -12.66
CA SER A 159 -11.39 -11.62 -12.98
C SER A 159 -10.13 -11.92 -13.81
N LYS A 160 -9.79 -11.03 -14.75
CA LYS A 160 -8.56 -11.15 -15.56
C LYS A 160 -7.29 -11.12 -14.68
N TYR A 161 -7.29 -10.38 -13.58
CA TYR A 161 -6.18 -10.30 -12.63
C TYR A 161 -6.34 -11.25 -11.44
N GLU A 162 -7.11 -12.33 -11.61
CA GLU A 162 -7.30 -13.40 -10.62
C GLU A 162 -7.92 -12.97 -9.29
N PHE A 163 -8.71 -11.93 -9.28
CA PHE A 163 -9.65 -11.62 -8.21
C PHE A 163 -11.03 -12.23 -8.55
N PRO A 164 -11.84 -12.64 -7.56
CA PRO A 164 -13.15 -13.25 -7.82
C PRO A 164 -14.18 -12.20 -8.25
N GLY A 165 -14.05 -11.66 -9.47
CA GLY A 165 -14.79 -10.51 -9.98
C GLY A 165 -16.31 -10.61 -9.81
N ASP A 166 -16.89 -11.82 -9.97
CA ASP A 166 -18.35 -12.02 -9.83
C ASP A 166 -18.83 -11.88 -8.38
N ASP A 167 -17.99 -12.25 -7.40
CA ASP A 167 -18.33 -12.25 -5.98
C ASP A 167 -17.93 -10.96 -5.24
N ILE A 168 -17.23 -10.06 -5.91
CA ILE A 168 -16.73 -8.82 -5.29
C ILE A 168 -17.88 -7.85 -5.05
N PRO A 169 -18.02 -7.29 -3.82
CA PRO A 169 -18.98 -6.23 -3.56
C PRO A 169 -18.71 -4.98 -4.41
N VAL A 170 -19.75 -4.46 -5.04
CA VAL A 170 -19.72 -3.19 -5.77
C VAL A 170 -20.68 -2.23 -5.09
N VAL A 171 -20.15 -1.14 -4.58
CA VAL A 171 -20.93 -0.04 -3.97
C VAL A 171 -21.01 1.10 -4.97
N ARG A 172 -22.23 1.51 -5.32
CA ARG A 172 -22.51 2.62 -6.24
C ARG A 172 -22.87 3.88 -5.46
N GLY A 173 -22.29 5.02 -5.83
CA GLY A 173 -22.63 6.28 -5.17
C GLY A 173 -21.85 7.49 -5.67
N SER A 174 -21.97 8.58 -4.92
CA SER A 174 -21.22 9.82 -5.14
C SER A 174 -20.56 10.26 -3.84
N ALA A 175 -19.25 10.15 -3.81
CA ALA A 175 -18.45 10.59 -2.67
C ALA A 175 -18.59 12.11 -2.44
N LEU A 176 -18.71 12.89 -3.51
CA LEU A 176 -18.89 14.35 -3.43
C LEU A 176 -20.24 14.70 -2.80
N GLN A 177 -21.32 14.07 -3.25
CA GLN A 177 -22.66 14.31 -2.68
C GLN A 177 -22.72 13.92 -1.19
N ALA A 178 -22.08 12.83 -0.80
CA ALA A 178 -22.01 12.41 0.59
C ALA A 178 -21.17 13.40 1.44
N LEU A 179 -20.06 13.91 0.91
CA LEU A 179 -19.18 14.87 1.58
C LEU A 179 -19.89 16.21 1.79
N GLU A 180 -20.59 16.71 0.77
CA GLU A 180 -21.30 17.99 0.83
C GLU A 180 -22.59 17.94 1.67
N ASN A 181 -23.16 16.74 1.85
CA ASN A 181 -24.43 16.55 2.56
C ASN A 181 -24.32 15.42 3.62
N PRO A 182 -23.44 15.58 4.62
CA PRO A 182 -23.11 14.48 5.54
C PRO A 182 -24.24 14.09 6.52
N GLU A 183 -25.32 14.88 6.58
CA GLU A 183 -26.51 14.63 7.41
C GLU A 183 -27.69 14.06 6.58
N ASP A 184 -27.57 13.99 5.25
CA ASP A 184 -28.58 13.45 4.36
C ASP A 184 -28.41 11.92 4.26
N GLU A 185 -29.39 11.17 4.76
CA GLU A 185 -29.34 9.71 4.83
C GLU A 185 -29.29 9.05 3.44
N GLU A 186 -29.94 9.63 2.43
CA GLU A 186 -29.96 9.09 1.08
C GLU A 186 -28.59 9.28 0.39
N LYS A 187 -28.02 10.48 0.51
CA LYS A 187 -26.73 10.81 -0.09
C LYS A 187 -25.54 10.12 0.61
N THR A 188 -25.63 9.89 1.91
CA THR A 188 -24.60 9.21 2.68
C THR A 188 -24.73 7.68 2.68
N LYS A 189 -25.83 7.14 2.15
CA LYS A 189 -26.09 5.69 2.12
C LYS A 189 -24.94 4.91 1.52
N CYS A 190 -24.33 5.38 0.43
CA CYS A 190 -23.19 4.72 -0.21
C CYS A 190 -21.95 4.59 0.71
N ILE A 191 -21.74 5.53 1.63
CA ILE A 191 -20.67 5.44 2.62
C ILE A 191 -20.97 4.34 3.65
N TRP A 192 -22.21 4.27 4.13
CA TRP A 192 -22.62 3.22 5.06
C TRP A 192 -22.63 1.83 4.41
N ASP A 193 -23.08 1.73 3.16
CA ASP A 193 -23.00 0.49 2.37
C ASP A 193 -21.54 0.05 2.18
N LEU A 194 -20.61 0.99 1.96
CA LEU A 194 -19.18 0.70 1.88
C LEU A 194 -18.64 0.21 3.23
N MET A 195 -19.02 0.85 4.35
CA MET A 195 -18.60 0.40 5.69
C MET A 195 -19.10 -1.01 5.99
N ALA A 196 -20.35 -1.31 5.66
CA ALA A 196 -20.91 -2.65 5.78
C ALA A 196 -20.13 -3.67 4.93
N ALA A 197 -19.83 -3.33 3.68
CA ALA A 197 -19.05 -4.19 2.80
C ALA A 197 -17.62 -4.43 3.33
N LEU A 198 -16.97 -3.41 3.90
CA LEU A 198 -15.64 -3.56 4.55
C LEU A 198 -15.71 -4.52 5.74
N ASP A 199 -16.74 -4.39 6.59
CA ASP A 199 -16.91 -5.24 7.77
C ASP A 199 -17.21 -6.69 7.38
N ASP A 200 -18.02 -6.94 6.36
CA ASP A 200 -18.50 -8.25 5.99
C ASP A 200 -17.54 -9.01 5.05
N TYR A 201 -16.98 -8.32 4.06
CA TYR A 201 -16.21 -8.97 3.00
C TYR A 201 -14.74 -9.17 3.33
N PHE A 202 -14.10 -8.23 4.05
CA PHE A 202 -12.70 -8.40 4.41
C PHE A 202 -12.57 -9.30 5.65
N PRO A 203 -11.77 -10.37 5.59
CA PRO A 203 -11.50 -11.18 6.79
C PRO A 203 -10.66 -10.39 7.79
N VAL A 204 -10.81 -10.70 9.07
CA VAL A 204 -9.83 -10.24 10.08
C VAL A 204 -8.51 -10.94 9.77
N PRO A 205 -7.44 -10.19 9.48
CA PRO A 205 -6.18 -10.81 9.08
C PRO A 205 -5.50 -11.49 10.26
N GLU A 206 -4.90 -12.64 9.99
CA GLU A 206 -3.97 -13.26 10.93
C GLU A 206 -2.70 -12.42 11.04
N ARG A 207 -2.30 -12.11 12.27
CA ARG A 207 -1.13 -11.29 12.54
C ARG A 207 0.03 -12.18 13.01
N PRO A 208 1.19 -12.18 12.31
CA PRO A 208 2.35 -12.99 12.69
C PRO A 208 3.10 -12.35 13.87
N VAL A 209 2.44 -12.25 15.03
CA VAL A 209 2.98 -11.61 16.24
C VAL A 209 4.06 -12.46 16.92
N ASP A 210 4.08 -13.77 16.68
CA ASP A 210 5.04 -14.71 17.25
C ASP A 210 6.39 -14.75 16.51
N LYS A 211 6.47 -14.07 15.35
CA LYS A 211 7.71 -13.94 14.59
C LYS A 211 8.58 -12.80 15.14
N ASP A 212 9.84 -12.76 14.70
CA ASP A 212 10.74 -11.66 15.02
C ASP A 212 10.21 -10.33 14.44
N PHE A 213 10.40 -9.26 15.18
CA PHE A 213 9.95 -7.93 14.77
C PHE A 213 10.62 -7.47 13.47
N LEU A 214 9.80 -6.99 12.54
CA LEU A 214 10.21 -6.39 11.28
C LEU A 214 9.24 -5.27 10.87
N MET A 215 9.77 -4.08 10.58
CA MET A 215 9.03 -2.94 10.07
C MET A 215 9.79 -2.26 8.91
N PRO A 216 9.30 -2.31 7.68
CA PRO A 216 9.82 -1.49 6.58
C PRO A 216 9.62 0.00 6.87
N ILE A 217 10.63 0.81 6.56
CA ILE A 217 10.59 2.26 6.76
C ILE A 217 9.96 2.90 5.53
N GLU A 218 8.90 3.66 5.76
CA GLU A 218 8.16 4.38 4.73
C GLU A 218 8.52 5.85 4.67
N ASP A 219 8.58 6.48 5.84
CA ASP A 219 8.93 7.89 5.95
C ASP A 219 9.68 8.16 7.25
N ILE A 220 10.37 9.31 7.29
CA ILE A 220 11.26 9.67 8.38
C ILE A 220 11.03 11.14 8.74
N PHE A 221 10.72 11.38 10.00
CA PHE A 221 10.47 12.72 10.53
C PHE A 221 11.45 13.07 11.65
N SER A 222 11.88 14.32 11.70
CA SER A 222 12.61 14.87 12.84
C SER A 222 11.66 15.68 13.71
N ILE A 223 11.56 15.33 14.99
CA ILE A 223 10.77 16.08 15.96
C ILE A 223 11.74 16.84 16.87
N SER A 224 11.67 18.18 16.83
CA SER A 224 12.51 19.05 17.67
C SER A 224 12.42 18.65 19.15
N GLY A 225 13.57 18.39 19.78
CA GLY A 225 13.68 17.99 21.18
C GLY A 225 13.26 16.54 21.50
N ARG A 226 12.82 15.76 20.53
CA ARG A 226 12.42 14.35 20.74
C ARG A 226 13.27 13.35 19.96
N GLY A 227 13.77 13.70 18.79
CA GLY A 227 14.61 12.85 17.94
C GLY A 227 13.98 12.48 16.60
N THR A 228 14.48 11.41 16.00
CA THR A 228 14.03 10.90 14.70
C THR A 228 12.91 9.86 14.90
N VAL A 229 11.86 9.99 14.11
CA VAL A 229 10.74 9.05 14.04
C VAL A 229 10.78 8.37 12.68
N ALA A 230 10.83 7.05 12.67
CA ALA A 230 10.61 6.23 11.48
C ALA A 230 9.18 5.71 11.48
N THR A 231 8.46 5.89 10.38
CA THR A 231 7.09 5.39 10.22
C THR A 231 7.05 4.18 9.30
N GLY A 232 6.09 3.32 9.52
CA GLY A 232 5.83 2.15 8.70
C GLY A 232 4.78 1.24 9.30
N ARG A 233 4.35 0.25 8.51
CA ARG A 233 3.54 -0.86 9.00
C ARG A 233 4.45 -1.95 9.56
N ILE A 234 4.16 -2.43 10.75
CA ILE A 234 4.85 -3.61 11.30
C ILE A 234 4.43 -4.84 10.48
N GLU A 235 5.39 -5.46 9.81
CA GLU A 235 5.18 -6.64 8.96
C GLU A 235 5.02 -7.90 9.81
N THR A 236 5.90 -8.08 10.79
CA THR A 236 5.91 -9.22 11.72
C THR A 236 6.30 -8.81 13.13
N GLY A 237 5.93 -9.63 14.11
CA GLY A 237 6.38 -9.53 15.49
C GLY A 237 5.72 -8.43 16.31
N VAL A 238 6.34 -8.13 17.43
CA VAL A 238 5.93 -7.09 18.40
C VAL A 238 7.17 -6.28 18.77
N ILE A 239 6.99 -4.98 18.98
CA ILE A 239 8.02 -4.06 19.46
C ILE A 239 7.52 -3.29 20.68
N LYS A 240 8.34 -3.22 21.73
CA LYS A 240 8.03 -2.46 22.96
C LYS A 240 8.97 -1.28 23.11
N VAL A 241 8.47 -0.28 23.83
CA VAL A 241 9.31 0.85 24.24
C VAL A 241 10.47 0.33 25.10
N GLY A 242 11.68 0.72 24.76
CA GLY A 242 12.93 0.32 25.42
C GLY A 242 13.68 -0.81 24.72
N GLU A 243 13.10 -1.47 23.71
CA GLU A 243 13.77 -2.55 22.99
C GLU A 243 14.79 -2.01 21.98
N GLU A 244 15.87 -2.81 21.78
CA GLU A 244 16.90 -2.58 20.78
C GLU A 244 16.43 -3.13 19.42
N VAL A 245 16.66 -2.37 18.36
CA VAL A 245 16.42 -2.77 16.97
C VAL A 245 17.65 -2.48 16.11
N GLU A 246 17.76 -3.15 14.99
CA GLU A 246 18.74 -2.89 13.94
C GLU A 246 18.08 -2.16 12.77
N ILE A 247 18.81 -1.17 12.20
CA ILE A 247 18.50 -0.51 10.94
C ILE A 247 19.26 -1.27 9.87
N VAL A 248 18.53 -1.97 8.98
CA VAL A 248 19.11 -2.90 8.00
C VAL A 248 18.75 -2.47 6.58
N GLY A 249 19.71 -2.50 5.66
CA GLY A 249 19.50 -2.17 4.24
C GLY A 249 20.74 -1.56 3.59
N PHE A 250 20.60 -0.46 2.90
CA PHE A 250 21.58 0.17 2.00
C PHE A 250 22.94 0.48 2.60
N ARG A 251 23.00 0.65 3.91
CA ARG A 251 24.20 1.01 4.68
C ARG A 251 24.58 -0.11 5.63
N PRO A 252 25.79 -0.06 6.24
CA PRO A 252 26.15 -0.96 7.32
C PRO A 252 25.06 -0.95 8.39
N THR A 253 24.74 -2.14 8.90
CA THR A 253 23.71 -2.31 9.93
C THR A 253 24.07 -1.56 11.20
N GLU A 254 23.18 -0.74 11.68
CA GLU A 254 23.33 0.05 12.91
C GLU A 254 22.28 -0.35 13.94
N LYS A 255 22.61 -0.19 15.22
CA LYS A 255 21.72 -0.47 16.33
C LYS A 255 21.17 0.81 16.94
N THR A 256 19.90 0.77 17.32
CA THR A 256 19.24 1.84 18.03
C THR A 256 18.22 1.30 19.02
N THR A 257 17.68 2.16 19.88
CA THR A 257 16.64 1.80 20.85
C THR A 257 15.37 2.54 20.54
N VAL A 258 14.24 1.84 20.55
CA VAL A 258 12.91 2.44 20.44
C VAL A 258 12.54 3.12 21.76
N THR A 259 12.36 4.44 21.75
CA THR A 259 12.02 5.22 22.94
C THR A 259 10.55 5.63 23.01
N GLY A 260 9.79 5.36 21.96
CA GLY A 260 8.36 5.61 21.91
C GLY A 260 7.73 4.93 20.72
N VAL A 261 6.48 4.52 20.89
CA VAL A 261 5.61 3.96 19.86
C VAL A 261 4.36 4.82 19.77
N GLU A 262 4.02 5.29 18.58
CA GLU A 262 2.85 6.15 18.36
C GLU A 262 2.06 5.63 17.16
N MET A 263 0.72 5.66 17.26
CA MET A 263 -0.19 5.39 16.16
C MET A 263 -1.28 6.46 16.17
N PHE A 264 -1.52 7.14 15.03
CA PHE A 264 -2.47 8.25 14.89
C PHE A 264 -2.33 9.30 16.01
N ARG A 265 -1.08 9.70 16.30
CA ARG A 265 -0.70 10.66 17.38
C ARG A 265 -1.02 10.22 18.80
N LYS A 266 -1.50 9.00 19.02
CA LYS A 266 -1.74 8.39 20.33
C LYS A 266 -0.54 7.52 20.72
N LEU A 267 -0.24 7.46 22.03
CA LEU A 267 0.85 6.65 22.56
C LEU A 267 0.44 5.19 22.69
N LEU A 268 1.36 4.28 22.37
CA LEU A 268 1.24 2.85 22.63
C LEU A 268 2.37 2.38 23.54
N ASP A 269 2.11 1.37 24.36
CA ASP A 269 3.13 0.68 25.13
C ASP A 269 3.94 -0.30 24.24
N ASP A 270 3.28 -0.86 23.24
CA ASP A 270 3.84 -1.75 22.21
C ASP A 270 3.17 -1.54 20.86
N GLY A 271 3.89 -1.89 19.78
CA GLY A 271 3.36 -2.06 18.42
C GLY A 271 3.41 -3.52 18.02
N GLN A 272 2.42 -4.00 17.30
CA GLN A 272 2.33 -5.37 16.84
C GLN A 272 2.14 -5.48 15.32
N ALA A 273 2.40 -6.66 14.75
CA ALA A 273 2.17 -6.94 13.34
C ALA A 273 0.80 -6.42 12.87
N GLY A 274 0.81 -5.63 11.80
CA GLY A 274 -0.36 -4.96 11.23
C GLY A 274 -0.57 -3.52 11.67
N ASP A 275 0.05 -3.05 12.75
CA ASP A 275 -0.07 -1.65 13.18
C ASP A 275 0.75 -0.72 12.28
N ASN A 276 0.19 0.42 11.88
CA ASN A 276 0.90 1.52 11.24
C ASN A 276 1.40 2.47 12.32
N VAL A 277 2.70 2.44 12.58
CA VAL A 277 3.29 3.14 13.73
C VAL A 277 4.42 4.09 13.34
N GLY A 278 4.62 5.09 14.20
CA GLY A 278 5.86 5.87 14.25
C GLY A 278 6.69 5.40 15.44
N LEU A 279 7.92 4.96 15.17
CA LEU A 279 8.89 4.56 16.19
C LEU A 279 9.90 5.67 16.43
N LEU A 280 9.96 6.17 17.65
CA LEU A 280 10.94 7.17 18.06
C LEU A 280 12.27 6.47 18.38
N LEU A 281 13.33 6.84 17.68
CA LEU A 281 14.65 6.19 17.74
C LEU A 281 15.65 7.04 18.54
N ARG A 282 16.41 6.37 19.41
CA ARG A 282 17.42 7.04 20.26
C ARG A 282 18.72 7.26 19.49
N GLY A 283 19.20 8.52 19.46
CA GLY A 283 20.51 8.84 18.92
C GLY A 283 20.66 8.73 17.40
N THR A 284 19.62 8.31 16.69
CA THR A 284 19.58 8.24 15.22
C THR A 284 19.23 9.62 14.66
N LYS A 285 20.04 10.14 13.76
CA LYS A 285 19.72 11.35 13.01
C LYS A 285 18.91 11.00 11.76
N ARG A 286 18.21 11.98 11.20
CA ARG A 286 17.42 11.78 9.98
C ARG A 286 18.28 11.28 8.81
N ASP A 287 19.51 11.75 8.69
CA ASP A 287 20.41 11.40 7.60
C ASP A 287 21.12 10.05 7.77
N ASP A 288 20.97 9.40 8.95
CA ASP A 288 21.51 8.08 9.24
C ASP A 288 20.57 6.96 8.77
N ILE A 289 19.33 7.29 8.44
CA ILE A 289 18.25 6.36 8.10
C ILE A 289 17.55 6.80 6.82
N GLU A 290 17.13 5.82 6.00
CA GLU A 290 16.50 6.09 4.70
C GLU A 290 15.24 5.23 4.51
N ARG A 291 14.28 5.76 3.74
CA ARG A 291 13.14 4.98 3.23
C ARG A 291 13.66 3.76 2.46
N GLY A 292 13.08 2.60 2.71
CA GLY A 292 13.48 1.35 2.08
C GLY A 292 14.38 0.47 2.93
N GLN A 293 15.01 1.01 3.98
CA GLN A 293 15.59 0.21 5.04
C GLN A 293 14.48 -0.41 5.90
N VAL A 294 14.84 -1.35 6.76
CA VAL A 294 13.92 -1.94 7.73
C VAL A 294 14.43 -1.75 9.15
N LEU A 295 13.52 -1.60 10.09
CA LEU A 295 13.79 -1.81 11.51
C LEU A 295 13.46 -3.26 11.85
N ALA A 296 14.40 -3.97 12.42
CA ALA A 296 14.26 -5.38 12.69
C ALA A 296 14.81 -5.74 14.07
N LYS A 297 14.36 -6.87 14.63
CA LYS A 297 14.97 -7.47 15.81
C LYS A 297 16.46 -7.77 15.51
N PRO A 298 17.38 -7.53 16.44
CA PRO A 298 18.79 -7.74 16.20
C PRO A 298 19.11 -9.15 15.66
N LYS A 299 19.82 -9.18 14.52
CA LYS A 299 20.27 -10.40 13.81
C LYS A 299 19.15 -11.25 13.19
N SER A 300 17.94 -10.74 13.05
CA SER A 300 16.82 -11.48 12.45
C SER A 300 16.78 -11.40 10.92
N ILE A 301 17.38 -10.38 10.33
CA ILE A 301 17.47 -10.20 8.87
C ILE A 301 18.80 -9.55 8.50
N THR A 302 19.30 -9.84 7.31
CA THR A 302 20.56 -9.31 6.77
C THR A 302 20.33 -8.64 5.41
N PRO A 303 21.18 -7.66 5.04
CA PRO A 303 21.12 -7.06 3.71
C PRO A 303 21.86 -7.93 2.69
N HIS A 304 21.30 -8.07 1.48
CA HIS A 304 21.85 -8.91 0.41
C HIS A 304 21.80 -8.18 -0.93
N THR A 305 22.74 -8.51 -1.82
CA THR A 305 22.78 -8.01 -3.19
C THR A 305 22.50 -9.10 -4.22
N LYS A 306 22.76 -10.38 -3.91
CA LYS A 306 22.64 -11.47 -4.88
C LYS A 306 21.66 -12.53 -4.41
N PHE A 307 20.75 -12.88 -5.30
CA PHE A 307 19.73 -13.88 -5.02
C PHE A 307 19.21 -14.52 -6.31
N LYS A 308 18.60 -15.70 -6.19
CA LYS A 308 17.79 -16.30 -7.25
C LYS A 308 16.32 -15.97 -7.04
N ALA A 309 15.61 -15.80 -8.12
CA ALA A 309 14.19 -15.52 -8.09
C ALA A 309 13.43 -16.30 -9.16
N GLU A 310 12.21 -16.68 -8.82
CA GLU A 310 11.21 -17.09 -9.77
C GLU A 310 10.46 -15.85 -10.24
N VAL A 311 10.48 -15.59 -11.55
CA VAL A 311 9.96 -14.36 -12.14
C VAL A 311 8.94 -14.69 -13.20
N TYR A 312 7.79 -14.06 -13.15
CA TYR A 312 6.81 -13.98 -14.23
C TYR A 312 6.97 -12.66 -14.97
N VAL A 313 7.13 -12.73 -16.27
CA VAL A 313 7.25 -11.56 -17.16
C VAL A 313 5.89 -11.25 -17.76
N LEU A 314 5.33 -10.08 -17.43
CA LEU A 314 4.00 -9.69 -17.89
C LEU A 314 3.93 -9.64 -19.42
N SER A 315 2.87 -10.21 -19.97
CA SER A 315 2.55 -10.15 -21.38
C SER A 315 2.14 -8.75 -21.84
N LYS A 316 2.10 -8.53 -23.15
CA LYS A 316 1.61 -7.27 -23.74
C LYS A 316 0.18 -6.94 -23.31
N ASP A 317 -0.69 -7.94 -23.26
CA ASP A 317 -2.12 -7.78 -22.93
C ASP A 317 -2.33 -7.46 -21.44
N GLU A 318 -1.35 -7.76 -20.58
CA GLU A 318 -1.30 -7.39 -19.18
C GLU A 318 -0.64 -6.02 -18.95
N GLY A 319 -0.30 -5.29 -20.00
CA GLY A 319 0.38 -3.99 -19.92
C GLY A 319 1.92 -4.08 -19.79
N GLY A 320 2.47 -5.29 -19.89
CA GLY A 320 3.90 -5.57 -19.78
C GLY A 320 4.71 -5.22 -21.03
N ARG A 321 5.80 -5.95 -21.24
CA ARG A 321 6.71 -5.77 -22.38
C ARG A 321 6.09 -6.26 -23.70
N HIS A 322 6.58 -5.67 -24.80
CA HIS A 322 6.26 -6.13 -26.16
C HIS A 322 7.39 -6.93 -26.81
N THR A 323 8.58 -6.86 -26.22
CA THR A 323 9.80 -7.48 -26.75
C THR A 323 10.46 -8.34 -25.69
N PRO A 324 11.18 -9.39 -26.08
CA PRO A 324 11.98 -10.17 -25.15
C PRO A 324 13.09 -9.33 -24.51
N PHE A 325 13.63 -9.83 -23.41
CA PHE A 325 14.88 -9.33 -22.86
C PHE A 325 15.95 -10.44 -22.85
N PHE A 326 17.19 -10.02 -22.79
CA PHE A 326 18.36 -10.86 -22.89
C PHE A 326 19.17 -10.84 -21.59
N ASN A 327 20.17 -11.71 -21.51
CA ASN A 327 21.11 -11.70 -20.42
C ASN A 327 21.72 -10.31 -20.20
N GLY A 328 21.87 -9.90 -18.93
CA GLY A 328 22.33 -8.56 -18.59
C GLY A 328 21.24 -7.48 -18.58
N TYR A 329 19.97 -7.85 -18.67
CA TYR A 329 18.85 -6.92 -18.51
C TYR A 329 18.89 -6.19 -17.16
N ARG A 330 18.64 -4.88 -17.15
CA ARG A 330 18.84 -4.01 -16.00
C ARG A 330 17.58 -3.18 -15.65
N PRO A 331 16.54 -3.81 -15.10
CA PRO A 331 15.33 -3.12 -14.64
C PRO A 331 15.48 -2.57 -13.21
N GLN A 332 14.40 -1.95 -12.72
CA GLN A 332 14.22 -1.62 -11.31
C GLN A 332 13.43 -2.72 -10.61
N PHE A 333 13.92 -3.12 -9.44
CA PHE A 333 13.29 -4.09 -8.54
C PHE A 333 12.68 -3.36 -7.36
N TYR A 334 11.39 -3.54 -7.16
CA TYR A 334 10.63 -2.91 -6.08
C TYR A 334 10.43 -3.89 -4.95
N PHE A 335 11.13 -3.64 -3.82
CA PHE A 335 10.99 -4.41 -2.60
C PHE A 335 10.37 -3.54 -1.51
N ARG A 336 9.28 -4.00 -0.88
CA ARG A 336 8.63 -3.26 0.22
C ARG A 336 8.44 -1.76 -0.12
N THR A 337 9.25 -0.89 0.48
CA THR A 337 9.14 0.57 0.35
C THR A 337 10.20 1.19 -0.56
N THR A 338 11.02 0.39 -1.23
CA THR A 338 12.13 0.86 -2.07
C THR A 338 12.19 0.23 -3.46
N ASP A 339 12.92 0.87 -4.35
CA ASP A 339 13.32 0.36 -5.65
C ASP A 339 14.84 0.39 -5.79
N VAL A 340 15.40 -0.67 -6.37
CA VAL A 340 16.84 -0.80 -6.61
C VAL A 340 17.05 -1.35 -8.01
N THR A 341 17.98 -0.78 -8.75
CA THR A 341 18.41 -1.33 -10.04
C THR A 341 19.20 -2.63 -9.82
N GLY A 342 18.91 -3.63 -10.63
CA GLY A 342 19.66 -4.89 -10.59
C GLY A 342 19.92 -5.42 -12.00
N VAL A 343 20.82 -6.38 -12.09
CA VAL A 343 21.18 -7.08 -13.34
C VAL A 343 20.62 -8.49 -13.28
N CYS A 344 19.90 -8.89 -14.33
CA CYS A 344 19.40 -10.25 -14.50
C CYS A 344 20.42 -11.11 -15.25
N THR A 345 20.75 -12.27 -14.70
CA THR A 345 21.54 -13.31 -15.36
C THR A 345 20.63 -14.50 -15.62
N LEU A 346 20.49 -14.85 -16.90
CA LEU A 346 19.65 -15.96 -17.34
C LEU A 346 20.37 -17.31 -17.12
N PRO A 347 19.63 -18.39 -16.85
CA PRO A 347 20.20 -19.72 -16.70
C PRO A 347 20.82 -20.21 -18.00
N SER A 348 21.80 -21.10 -17.87
CA SER A 348 22.48 -21.70 -19.05
C SER A 348 21.49 -22.33 -20.02
N GLY A 349 21.61 -21.97 -21.29
CA GLY A 349 20.74 -22.49 -22.38
C GLY A 349 19.51 -21.64 -22.67
N ILE A 350 19.25 -20.59 -21.87
CA ILE A 350 18.21 -19.59 -22.16
C ILE A 350 18.87 -18.33 -22.71
N GLU A 351 18.65 -18.02 -23.98
CA GLU A 351 19.21 -16.82 -24.62
C GLU A 351 18.35 -15.58 -24.39
N MET A 352 17.02 -15.75 -24.29
CA MET A 352 16.07 -14.66 -24.07
C MET A 352 14.85 -15.15 -23.29
N VAL A 353 14.14 -14.20 -22.69
CA VAL A 353 12.86 -14.40 -22.00
C VAL A 353 11.78 -13.59 -22.71
N MET A 354 10.68 -14.24 -23.04
CA MET A 354 9.54 -13.63 -23.74
C MET A 354 8.53 -13.06 -22.74
N PRO A 355 7.77 -12.01 -23.13
CA PRO A 355 6.57 -11.64 -22.40
C PRO A 355 5.61 -12.83 -22.24
N GLY A 356 5.14 -13.09 -21.02
CA GLY A 356 4.31 -14.24 -20.64
C GLY A 356 5.09 -15.44 -20.08
N ASP A 357 6.43 -15.41 -20.11
CA ASP A 357 7.25 -16.49 -19.58
C ASP A 357 7.39 -16.47 -18.05
N ASN A 358 7.52 -17.67 -17.49
CA ASN A 358 8.05 -17.89 -16.15
C ASN A 358 9.52 -18.33 -16.24
N VAL A 359 10.40 -17.70 -15.48
CA VAL A 359 11.82 -18.01 -15.51
C VAL A 359 12.44 -17.89 -14.14
N THR A 360 13.32 -18.84 -13.79
CA THR A 360 14.21 -18.70 -12.63
C THR A 360 15.50 -18.05 -13.09
N MET A 361 15.90 -16.94 -12.47
CA MET A 361 17.12 -16.22 -12.84
C MET A 361 17.91 -15.76 -11.62
N ASP A 362 19.20 -15.53 -11.83
CA ASP A 362 20.07 -14.89 -10.84
C ASP A 362 19.96 -13.37 -10.99
N ILE A 363 19.85 -12.67 -9.87
CA ILE A 363 19.70 -11.21 -9.83
C ILE A 363 20.80 -10.65 -8.92
N GLU A 364 21.49 -9.60 -9.42
CA GLU A 364 22.47 -8.85 -8.66
C GLU A 364 22.07 -7.38 -8.58
N LEU A 365 21.74 -6.91 -7.36
CA LEU A 365 21.34 -5.53 -7.09
C LEU A 365 22.58 -4.63 -6.95
N ILE A 366 22.45 -3.36 -7.36
CA ILE A 366 23.54 -2.36 -7.21
C ILE A 366 23.71 -1.90 -5.74
N THR A 367 22.70 -2.13 -4.90
CA THR A 367 22.68 -1.72 -3.49
C THR A 367 22.07 -2.84 -2.65
N PRO A 368 22.61 -3.17 -1.46
CA PRO A 368 22.08 -4.22 -0.62
C PRO A 368 20.70 -3.85 -0.06
N VAL A 369 19.80 -4.83 0.00
CA VAL A 369 18.43 -4.69 0.51
C VAL A 369 18.22 -5.73 1.61
N ALA A 370 17.53 -5.35 2.69
CA ALA A 370 17.10 -6.30 3.72
C ALA A 370 16.17 -7.34 3.09
N MET A 371 16.64 -8.59 3.03
CA MET A 371 16.01 -9.63 2.22
C MET A 371 15.86 -10.94 2.99
N ALA A 372 14.80 -11.65 2.71
CA ALA A 372 14.57 -13.01 3.15
C ALA A 372 14.01 -13.84 2.00
N LYS A 373 14.12 -15.17 2.11
CA LYS A 373 13.45 -16.09 1.19
C LYS A 373 11.95 -15.83 1.20
N GLU A 374 11.29 -16.02 0.05
CA GLU A 374 9.86 -15.78 -0.19
C GLU A 374 9.46 -14.29 -0.23
N LEU A 375 10.42 -13.35 -0.16
CA LEU A 375 10.15 -11.95 -0.37
C LEU A 375 9.69 -11.71 -1.82
N ARG A 376 8.50 -11.12 -1.98
CA ARG A 376 7.95 -10.73 -3.28
C ARG A 376 8.49 -9.38 -3.72
N PHE A 377 8.57 -9.20 -5.03
CA PHE A 377 8.98 -7.94 -5.65
C PHE A 377 8.31 -7.73 -7.01
N ALA A 378 8.19 -6.47 -7.40
CA ALA A 378 7.78 -6.09 -8.74
C ALA A 378 9.02 -5.66 -9.56
N ILE A 379 8.96 -5.88 -10.88
CA ILE A 379 9.97 -5.45 -11.84
C ILE A 379 9.37 -4.33 -12.69
N ARG A 380 10.07 -3.20 -12.79
CA ARG A 380 9.62 -2.04 -13.56
C ARG A 380 10.69 -1.56 -14.54
N GLU A 381 10.23 -1.09 -15.69
CA GLU A 381 11.04 -0.49 -16.74
C GLU A 381 10.28 0.67 -17.39
N GLY A 382 10.91 1.83 -17.56
CA GLY A 382 10.32 2.97 -18.25
C GLY A 382 8.97 3.42 -17.69
N GLY A 383 8.78 3.36 -16.36
CA GLY A 383 7.53 3.73 -15.70
C GLY A 383 6.42 2.67 -15.75
N ARG A 384 6.68 1.46 -16.27
CA ARG A 384 5.70 0.36 -16.39
C ARG A 384 6.13 -0.83 -15.56
N THR A 385 5.18 -1.55 -14.98
CA THR A 385 5.42 -2.86 -14.39
C THR A 385 5.54 -3.88 -15.53
N VAL A 386 6.67 -4.59 -15.56
CA VAL A 386 6.99 -5.56 -16.62
C VAL A 386 7.12 -6.99 -16.12
N GLY A 387 7.08 -7.19 -14.80
CA GLY A 387 7.14 -8.51 -14.21
C GLY A 387 6.97 -8.47 -12.71
N ALA A 388 6.83 -9.64 -12.13
CA ALA A 388 6.82 -9.87 -10.69
C ALA A 388 7.62 -11.12 -10.36
N GLY A 389 8.18 -11.18 -9.16
CA GLY A 389 8.95 -12.33 -8.74
C GLY A 389 8.94 -12.55 -7.24
N VAL A 390 9.50 -13.70 -6.88
CA VAL A 390 9.68 -14.15 -5.50
C VAL A 390 11.12 -14.58 -5.32
N VAL A 391 11.76 -14.16 -4.23
CA VAL A 391 13.11 -14.60 -3.86
C VAL A 391 13.06 -16.09 -3.48
N SER A 392 13.69 -16.95 -4.27
CA SER A 392 13.73 -18.38 -4.04
C SER A 392 14.95 -18.81 -3.20
N GLU A 393 16.09 -18.14 -3.40
CA GLU A 393 17.34 -18.43 -2.70
C GLU A 393 18.20 -17.15 -2.58
N ILE A 394 18.83 -16.94 -1.43
CA ILE A 394 19.81 -15.87 -1.24
C ILE A 394 21.18 -16.46 -1.47
N THR A 395 22.00 -15.83 -2.32
CA THR A 395 23.30 -16.35 -2.74
C THR A 395 24.47 -15.54 -2.19
N GLU A 396 24.29 -14.25 -1.87
CA GLU A 396 25.29 -13.40 -1.21
C GLU A 396 24.65 -12.23 -0.46
#